data_23a170661197e7e8c7c9d294edb2f2d7
#
_entry.id   23a170661197e7e8c7c9d294edb2f2d7
#
_cell.length_a   1.000
_cell.length_b   1.000
_cell.length_c   1.000
_cell.angle_alpha   90.00
_cell.angle_beta   90.00
_cell.angle_gamma   90.00
#
_symmetry.space_group_name_H-M   'P 1'
#
loop_
_entity.id
_entity.type
_entity.pdbx_description
1 polymer ?
#
loop_
_entity_poly.entity_id
_entity_poly.type
_entity_poly.pdbx_seq_one_letter_code
_entity_poly.pdbx_strand_id
1 'polypeptide(L)'
;MPELLKYRCTLIYIALIVAVNWGLTVVPLVKMPGGEMWPPMSLVVGFIFVVRDFAQREVGHRVLIAMLVGAGLSYVMASPYVAIASAAAFLVSELVDWLVYTFTHRPLSARILYSSLLGTPVDSVVFLWGIGHLTATGVVVMTISKMIGAMIVWWMIRRRETAQNG
;
A
#
# COMPACT_ATOMS: atom_id res chain seq x y z
N MET A 1 26.26 -9.03 8.35
CA MET A 1 25.72 -7.78 7.78
C MET A 1 25.42 -7.81 6.26
N PRO A 2 26.19 -8.48 5.36
CA PRO A 2 25.86 -8.50 3.92
C PRO A 2 24.55 -9.20 3.56
N GLU A 3 24.12 -10.18 4.32
CA GLU A 3 22.87 -10.93 4.08
C GLU A 3 21.60 -10.07 4.27
N LEU A 4 21.57 -9.16 5.26
CA LEU A 4 20.43 -8.28 5.51
C LEU A 4 20.24 -7.24 4.40
N LEU A 5 21.33 -6.81 3.75
CA LEU A 5 21.27 -5.88 2.61
C LEU A 5 20.57 -6.48 1.39
N LYS A 6 20.53 -7.82 1.29
CA LYS A 6 19.83 -8.54 0.24
C LYS A 6 18.30 -8.42 0.36
N TYR A 7 17.77 -8.19 1.56
CA TYR A 7 16.34 -8.12 1.86
C TYR A 7 15.88 -6.71 2.29
N ARG A 8 16.62 -5.67 1.87
CA ARG A 8 16.38 -4.29 2.29
C ARG A 8 14.98 -3.77 1.96
N CYS A 9 14.48 -4.06 0.75
CA CYS A 9 13.15 -3.60 0.34
C CYS A 9 12.06 -4.32 1.14
N THR A 10 12.24 -5.60 1.40
CA THR A 10 11.32 -6.42 2.22
C THR A 10 11.29 -5.92 3.66
N LEU A 11 12.43 -5.59 4.25
CA LEU A 11 12.50 -5.03 5.61
C LEU A 11 11.86 -3.64 5.69
N ILE A 12 12.11 -2.78 4.70
CA ILE A 12 11.47 -1.46 4.61
C ILE A 12 9.96 -1.62 4.46
N TYR A 13 9.50 -2.57 3.66
CA TYR A 13 8.08 -2.86 3.48
C TYR A 13 7.41 -3.25 4.80
N ILE A 14 7.98 -4.20 5.56
CA ILE A 14 7.46 -4.60 6.87
C ILE A 14 7.42 -3.41 7.84
N ALA A 15 8.51 -2.64 7.91
CA ALA A 15 8.60 -1.46 8.78
C ALA A 15 7.54 -0.40 8.42
N LEU A 16 7.29 -0.18 7.13
CA LEU A 16 6.26 0.75 6.65
C LEU A 16 4.85 0.28 6.99
N ILE A 17 4.54 -1.02 6.88
CA ILE A 17 3.24 -1.57 7.28
C ILE A 17 2.99 -1.26 8.76
N VAL A 18 3.96 -1.55 9.62
CA VAL A 18 3.85 -1.29 11.07
C VAL A 18 3.70 0.21 11.35
N ALA A 19 4.55 1.04 10.75
CA ALA A 19 4.53 2.48 10.95
C ALA A 19 3.22 3.13 10.52
N VAL A 20 2.65 2.69 9.37
CA VAL A 20 1.38 3.23 8.87
C VAL A 20 0.21 2.77 9.75
N ASN A 21 0.15 1.51 10.15
CA ASN A 21 -0.91 1.02 11.03
C ASN A 21 -0.87 1.71 12.40
N TRP A 22 0.34 1.92 12.96
CA TRP A 22 0.51 2.71 14.16
C TRP A 22 0.08 4.17 13.92
N GLY A 23 0.49 4.76 12.80
CA GLY A 23 0.11 6.12 12.40
C GLY A 23 -1.41 6.28 12.25
N LEU A 24 -2.12 5.30 11.67
CA LEU A 24 -3.59 5.28 11.59
C LEU A 24 -4.27 5.26 12.97
N THR A 25 -3.56 4.82 14.00
CA THR A 25 -4.06 4.81 15.39
C THR A 25 -3.83 6.13 16.09
N VAL A 26 -2.68 6.80 15.87
CA VAL A 26 -2.27 7.99 16.63
C VAL A 26 -2.51 9.31 15.90
N VAL A 27 -2.50 9.30 14.55
CA VAL A 27 -2.74 10.51 13.76
C VAL A 27 -4.25 10.76 13.67
N PRO A 28 -4.73 11.92 14.11
CA PRO A 28 -6.17 12.21 14.09
C PRO A 28 -6.70 12.27 12.67
N LEU A 29 -7.95 11.85 12.51
CA LEU A 29 -8.70 12.01 11.28
C LEU A 29 -8.98 13.49 11.04
N VAL A 30 -8.83 13.93 9.79
CA VAL A 30 -9.15 15.31 9.38
C VAL A 30 -10.57 15.35 8.84
N LYS A 31 -11.38 16.27 9.38
CA LYS A 31 -12.74 16.48 8.90
C LYS A 31 -12.72 17.22 7.57
N MET A 32 -13.30 16.61 6.55
CA MET A 32 -13.43 17.18 5.22
C MET A 32 -14.67 18.08 5.11
N PRO A 33 -14.74 19.00 4.11
CA PRO A 33 -15.89 19.90 3.92
C PRO A 33 -17.24 19.20 3.79
N GLY A 34 -17.30 17.94 3.39
CA GLY A 34 -18.51 17.11 3.31
C GLY A 34 -18.91 16.42 4.62
N GLY A 35 -18.18 16.65 5.73
CA GLY A 35 -18.41 15.96 7.01
C GLY A 35 -17.70 14.60 7.13
N GLU A 36 -17.10 14.12 6.06
CA GLU A 36 -16.33 12.90 6.03
C GLU A 36 -15.02 13.01 6.82
N MET A 37 -14.59 11.90 7.40
CA MET A 37 -13.35 11.81 8.14
C MET A 37 -12.26 11.17 7.26
N TRP A 38 -11.21 11.92 6.97
CA TRP A 38 -10.11 11.49 6.14
C TRP A 38 -8.86 11.16 6.97
N PRO A 39 -8.29 9.95 6.84
CA PRO A 39 -7.03 9.61 7.49
C PRO A 39 -5.84 10.13 6.66
N PRO A 40 -5.03 11.10 7.16
CA PRO A 40 -3.86 11.60 6.43
C PRO A 40 -2.83 10.51 6.10
N MET A 41 -2.77 9.47 6.92
CA MET A 41 -1.89 8.31 6.70
C MET A 41 -2.21 7.56 5.39
N SER A 42 -3.40 7.76 4.79
CA SER A 42 -3.74 7.16 3.49
C SER A 42 -2.80 7.60 2.36
N LEU A 43 -2.18 8.78 2.44
CA LEU A 43 -1.13 9.21 1.52
C LEU A 43 0.10 8.29 1.61
N VAL A 44 0.49 7.93 2.83
CA VAL A 44 1.66 7.06 3.07
C VAL A 44 1.38 5.63 2.62
N VAL A 45 0.13 5.16 2.73
CA VAL A 45 -0.28 3.84 2.20
C VAL A 45 0.02 3.73 0.70
N GLY A 46 -0.15 4.80 -0.09
CA GLY A 46 0.20 4.81 -1.50
C GLY A 46 1.68 4.47 -1.78
N PHE A 47 2.58 4.88 -0.90
CA PHE A 47 4.00 4.50 -1.01
C PHE A 47 4.23 3.02 -0.67
N ILE A 48 3.44 2.44 0.24
CA ILE A 48 3.56 1.03 0.60
C ILE A 48 3.32 0.14 -0.61
N PHE A 49 2.31 0.43 -1.44
CA PHE A 49 2.03 -0.34 -2.67
C PHE A 49 3.26 -0.41 -3.58
N VAL A 50 3.98 0.69 -3.72
CA VAL A 50 5.18 0.72 -4.56
C VAL A 50 6.36 -0.01 -3.91
N VAL A 51 6.60 0.21 -2.61
CA VAL A 51 7.66 -0.50 -1.87
C VAL A 51 7.41 -2.00 -1.86
N ARG A 52 6.14 -2.43 -1.81
CA ARG A 52 5.73 -3.80 -1.96
C ARG A 52 6.18 -4.40 -3.30
N ASP A 53 6.01 -3.68 -4.42
CA ASP A 53 6.44 -4.16 -5.73
C ASP A 53 7.96 -4.39 -5.78
N PHE A 54 8.74 -3.52 -5.13
CA PHE A 54 10.18 -3.74 -4.97
C PHE A 54 10.49 -4.93 -4.06
N ALA A 55 9.79 -5.10 -2.95
CA ALA A 55 9.93 -6.26 -2.08
C ALA A 55 9.57 -7.56 -2.81
N GLN A 56 8.50 -7.55 -3.63
CA GLN A 56 8.12 -8.69 -4.45
C GLN A 56 9.19 -9.06 -5.49
N ARG A 57 9.86 -8.07 -6.08
CA ARG A 57 11.00 -8.33 -6.97
C ARG A 57 12.20 -8.95 -6.23
N GLU A 58 12.35 -8.62 -4.97
CA GLU A 58 13.45 -9.12 -4.11
C GLU A 58 13.20 -10.55 -3.63
N VAL A 59 11.98 -10.87 -3.18
CA VAL A 59 11.64 -12.15 -2.53
C VAL A 59 10.57 -12.97 -3.27
N GLY A 60 10.05 -12.49 -4.40
CA GLY A 60 8.99 -13.15 -5.16
C GLY A 60 7.70 -13.26 -4.35
N HIS A 61 7.00 -14.39 -4.46
CA HIS A 61 5.75 -14.64 -3.74
C HIS A 61 5.87 -14.66 -2.20
N ARG A 62 7.10 -14.74 -1.67
CA ARG A 62 7.34 -14.63 -0.22
C ARG A 62 7.02 -13.24 0.35
N VAL A 63 6.76 -12.25 -0.51
CA VAL A 63 6.26 -10.93 -0.09
C VAL A 63 4.96 -11.05 0.72
N LEU A 64 4.11 -12.06 0.43
CA LEU A 64 2.90 -12.34 1.20
C LEU A 64 3.22 -12.73 2.66
N ILE A 65 4.32 -13.47 2.88
CA ILE A 65 4.79 -13.78 4.23
C ILE A 65 5.27 -12.50 4.93
N ALA A 66 6.02 -11.64 4.23
CA ALA A 66 6.46 -10.37 4.77
C ALA A 66 5.28 -9.47 5.17
N MET A 67 4.21 -9.46 4.35
CA MET A 67 2.97 -8.77 4.67
C MET A 67 2.30 -9.32 5.93
N LEU A 68 2.19 -10.64 6.06
CA LEU A 68 1.61 -11.28 7.26
C LEU A 68 2.43 -10.99 8.51
N VAL A 69 3.77 -10.97 8.40
CA VAL A 69 4.68 -10.56 9.50
C VAL A 69 4.42 -9.10 9.87
N GLY A 70 4.34 -8.20 8.90
CA GLY A 70 4.02 -6.79 9.12
C GLY A 70 2.66 -6.58 9.77
N ALA A 71 1.63 -7.31 9.31
CA ALA A 71 0.29 -7.29 9.88
C ALA A 71 0.27 -7.83 11.33
N GLY A 72 0.99 -8.92 11.61
CA GLY A 72 1.13 -9.48 12.95
C GLY A 72 1.82 -8.53 13.93
N LEU A 73 2.89 -7.88 13.50
CA LEU A 73 3.57 -6.83 14.30
C LEU A 73 2.64 -5.63 14.53
N SER A 74 1.88 -5.23 13.51
CA SER A 74 0.91 -4.15 13.62
C SER A 74 -0.21 -4.48 14.61
N TYR A 75 -0.65 -5.72 14.67
CA TYR A 75 -1.67 -6.17 15.61
C TYR A 75 -1.24 -5.98 17.07
N VAL A 76 0.06 -6.15 17.35
CA VAL A 76 0.61 -5.98 18.71
C VAL A 76 0.89 -4.51 19.04
N MET A 77 1.29 -3.71 18.03
CA MET A 77 1.80 -2.34 18.23
C MET A 77 0.76 -1.25 17.96
N ALA A 78 -0.28 -1.55 17.20
CA ALA A 78 -1.35 -0.63 16.85
C ALA A 78 -2.69 -1.13 17.41
N SER A 79 -3.79 -0.41 17.12
CA SER A 79 -5.13 -0.92 17.43
C SER A 79 -5.39 -2.23 16.68
N PRO A 80 -5.74 -3.33 17.37
CA PRO A 80 -6.01 -4.61 16.74
C PRO A 80 -7.09 -4.53 15.65
N TYR A 81 -8.09 -3.70 15.86
CA TYR A 81 -9.18 -3.47 14.93
C TYR A 81 -8.70 -2.84 13.61
N VAL A 82 -7.87 -1.79 13.70
CA VAL A 82 -7.26 -1.13 12.54
C VAL A 82 -6.29 -2.09 11.83
N ALA A 83 -5.50 -2.85 12.58
CA ALA A 83 -4.54 -3.79 12.03
C ALA A 83 -5.22 -4.92 11.24
N ILE A 84 -6.34 -5.46 11.74
CA ILE A 84 -7.12 -6.50 11.05
C ILE A 84 -7.74 -5.92 9.76
N ALA A 85 -8.38 -4.74 9.84
CA ALA A 85 -8.97 -4.10 8.67
C ALA A 85 -7.92 -3.79 7.60
N SER A 86 -6.75 -3.30 8.00
CA SER A 86 -5.62 -3.04 7.12
C SER A 86 -5.08 -4.32 6.50
N ALA A 87 -4.88 -5.39 7.29
CA ALA A 87 -4.40 -6.67 6.78
C ALA A 87 -5.38 -7.27 5.76
N ALA A 88 -6.69 -7.22 6.04
CA ALA A 88 -7.72 -7.69 5.11
C ALA A 88 -7.70 -6.89 3.80
N ALA A 89 -7.61 -5.56 3.88
CA ALA A 89 -7.51 -4.68 2.72
C ALA A 89 -6.27 -4.99 1.89
N PHE A 90 -5.12 -5.15 2.52
CA PHE A 90 -3.89 -5.54 1.83
C PHE A 90 -3.98 -6.92 1.18
N LEU A 91 -4.54 -7.93 1.85
CA LEU A 91 -4.71 -9.26 1.27
C LEU A 91 -5.54 -9.24 0.00
N VAL A 92 -6.67 -8.53 0.03
CA VAL A 92 -7.55 -8.43 -1.14
C VAL A 92 -6.90 -7.64 -2.26
N SER A 93 -6.23 -6.51 -1.95
CA SER A 93 -5.51 -5.73 -2.95
C SER A 93 -4.31 -6.48 -3.54
N GLU A 94 -3.63 -7.31 -2.75
CA GLU A 94 -2.57 -8.21 -3.21
C GLU A 94 -3.06 -9.24 -4.23
N LEU A 95 -4.25 -9.79 -4.02
CA LEU A 95 -4.86 -10.70 -5.00
C LEU A 95 -5.15 -9.99 -6.33
N VAL A 96 -5.69 -8.77 -6.26
CA VAL A 96 -5.92 -7.94 -7.46
C VAL A 96 -4.59 -7.68 -8.17
N ASP A 97 -3.56 -7.31 -7.43
CA ASP A 97 -2.26 -7.02 -8.01
C ASP A 97 -1.58 -8.26 -8.60
N TRP A 98 -1.68 -9.41 -7.92
CA TRP A 98 -1.19 -10.68 -8.45
C TRP A 98 -1.87 -11.04 -9.78
N LEU A 99 -3.18 -10.79 -9.90
CA LEU A 99 -3.90 -10.96 -11.16
C LEU A 99 -3.35 -10.02 -12.24
N VAL A 100 -3.20 -8.73 -11.92
CA VAL A 100 -2.62 -7.74 -12.84
C VAL A 100 -1.21 -8.16 -13.28
N TYR A 101 -0.38 -8.59 -12.33
CA TYR A 101 0.97 -9.04 -12.61
C TYR A 101 1.01 -10.26 -13.51
N THR A 102 0.16 -11.24 -13.26
CA THR A 102 0.13 -12.51 -13.96
C THR A 102 -0.31 -12.34 -15.42
N PHE A 103 -1.28 -11.44 -15.66
CA PHE A 103 -1.87 -11.25 -16.99
C PHE A 103 -1.25 -10.08 -17.77
N THR A 104 -0.40 -9.24 -17.15
CA THR A 104 0.15 -8.06 -17.81
C THR A 104 1.68 -8.15 -17.94
N HIS A 105 2.20 -8.58 -19.07
CA HIS A 105 3.64 -8.56 -19.38
C HIS A 105 4.12 -7.14 -19.74
N ARG A 106 4.05 -6.19 -18.81
CA ARG A 106 4.38 -4.79 -19.04
C ARG A 106 5.63 -4.35 -18.25
N PRO A 107 6.30 -3.22 -18.65
CA PRO A 107 7.38 -2.61 -17.88
C PRO A 107 6.96 -2.30 -16.45
N LEU A 108 7.92 -2.20 -15.52
CA LEU A 108 7.66 -1.99 -14.09
C LEU A 108 6.80 -0.76 -13.82
N SER A 109 7.08 0.37 -14.49
CA SER A 109 6.31 1.62 -14.34
C SER A 109 4.84 1.43 -14.70
N ALA A 110 4.54 0.74 -15.81
CA ALA A 110 3.17 0.46 -16.22
C ALA A 110 2.46 -0.48 -15.22
N ARG A 111 3.19 -1.48 -14.69
CA ARG A 111 2.65 -2.42 -13.69
C ARG A 111 2.27 -1.71 -12.39
N ILE A 112 3.15 -0.85 -11.87
CA ILE A 112 2.86 -0.02 -10.69
C ILE A 112 1.61 0.82 -10.91
N LEU A 113 1.46 1.42 -12.09
CA LEU A 113 0.30 2.25 -12.40
C LEU A 113 -1.00 1.43 -12.42
N TYR A 114 -1.02 0.29 -13.14
CA TYR A 114 -2.22 -0.54 -13.26
C TYR A 114 -2.59 -1.21 -11.94
N SER A 115 -1.61 -1.72 -11.20
CA SER A 115 -1.85 -2.33 -9.91
C SER A 115 -2.38 -1.31 -8.90
N SER A 116 -1.80 -0.12 -8.86
CA SER A 116 -2.28 0.95 -7.99
C SER A 116 -3.68 1.42 -8.39
N LEU A 117 -3.98 1.55 -9.70
CA LEU A 117 -5.29 1.99 -10.19
C LEU A 117 -6.42 1.02 -9.80
N LEU A 118 -6.13 -0.27 -9.79
CA LEU A 118 -7.10 -1.31 -9.44
C LEU A 118 -7.06 -1.65 -7.94
N GLY A 119 -5.87 -1.74 -7.37
CA GLY A 119 -5.67 -2.13 -5.97
C GLY A 119 -6.11 -1.06 -4.97
N THR A 120 -5.83 0.24 -5.24
CA THR A 120 -6.16 1.30 -4.27
C THR A 120 -7.65 1.50 -4.01
N PRO A 121 -8.58 1.44 -5.00
CA PRO A 121 -10.00 1.47 -4.72
C PRO A 121 -10.46 0.27 -3.89
N VAL A 122 -9.99 -0.93 -4.25
CA VAL A 122 -10.36 -2.17 -3.55
C VAL A 122 -9.87 -2.13 -2.11
N ASP A 123 -8.61 -1.75 -1.90
CA ASP A 123 -8.04 -1.58 -0.56
C ASP A 123 -8.83 -0.54 0.25
N SER A 124 -9.20 0.59 -0.35
CA SER A 124 -9.97 1.65 0.32
C SER A 124 -11.36 1.18 0.73
N VAL A 125 -12.06 0.44 -0.14
CA VAL A 125 -13.38 -0.14 0.17
C VAL A 125 -13.27 -1.13 1.33
N VAL A 126 -12.35 -2.09 1.24
CA VAL A 126 -12.21 -3.15 2.26
C VAL A 126 -11.77 -2.55 3.60
N PHE A 127 -10.84 -1.60 3.60
CA PHE A 127 -10.40 -0.93 4.82
C PHE A 127 -11.53 -0.15 5.49
N LEU A 128 -12.23 0.74 4.75
CA LEU A 128 -13.33 1.54 5.29
C LEU A 128 -14.49 0.69 5.75
N TRP A 129 -14.78 -0.39 5.03
CA TRP A 129 -15.77 -1.38 5.48
C TRP A 129 -15.35 -2.05 6.78
N GLY A 130 -14.08 -2.46 6.86
CA GLY A 130 -13.51 -3.10 8.05
C GLY A 130 -13.55 -2.24 9.30
N ILE A 131 -13.37 -0.91 9.16
CA ILE A 131 -13.46 0.04 10.30
C ILE A 131 -14.87 0.62 10.51
N GLY A 132 -15.89 0.14 9.76
CA GLY A 132 -17.28 0.58 9.91
C GLY A 132 -17.58 1.99 9.41
N HIS A 133 -16.72 2.57 8.53
CA HIS A 133 -16.83 3.94 8.01
C HIS A 133 -16.93 3.97 6.48
N LEU A 134 -17.59 2.97 5.89
CA LEU A 134 -17.73 2.89 4.43
C LEU A 134 -18.70 3.96 3.90
N THR A 135 -18.16 4.93 3.18
CA THR A 135 -18.92 5.95 2.46
C THR A 135 -18.34 6.12 1.06
N ALA A 136 -19.14 6.50 0.08
CA ALA A 136 -18.68 6.70 -1.29
C ALA A 136 -17.62 7.81 -1.37
N THR A 137 -17.83 8.91 -0.66
CA THR A 137 -16.87 10.03 -0.58
C THR A 137 -15.57 9.58 0.08
N GLY A 138 -15.65 8.83 1.19
CA GLY A 138 -14.48 8.30 1.89
C GLY A 138 -13.63 7.38 0.99
N VAL A 139 -14.28 6.49 0.23
CA VAL A 139 -13.59 5.62 -0.75
C VAL A 139 -12.87 6.45 -1.81
N VAL A 140 -13.55 7.44 -2.40
CA VAL A 140 -12.95 8.30 -3.45
C VAL A 140 -11.76 9.08 -2.89
N VAL A 141 -11.92 9.74 -1.75
CA VAL A 141 -10.85 10.54 -1.13
C VAL A 141 -9.66 9.68 -0.75
N MET A 142 -9.88 8.51 -0.12
CA MET A 142 -8.79 7.59 0.21
C MET A 142 -8.09 7.05 -1.04
N THR A 143 -8.85 6.68 -2.07
CA THR A 143 -8.28 6.20 -3.34
C THR A 143 -7.39 7.27 -3.98
N ILE A 144 -7.88 8.50 -4.07
CA ILE A 144 -7.09 9.64 -4.61
C ILE A 144 -5.83 9.85 -3.79
N SER A 145 -5.94 9.85 -2.45
CA SER A 145 -4.78 10.02 -1.56
C SER A 145 -3.71 8.96 -1.79
N LYS A 146 -4.09 7.69 -1.88
CA LYS A 146 -3.17 6.57 -2.16
C LYS A 146 -2.57 6.68 -3.56
N MET A 147 -3.39 7.05 -4.56
CA MET A 147 -2.93 7.25 -5.93
C MET A 147 -1.89 8.37 -6.03
N ILE A 148 -2.01 9.46 -5.28
CA ILE A 148 -1.00 10.52 -5.26
C ILE A 148 0.36 9.96 -4.83
N GLY A 149 0.40 9.17 -3.75
CA GLY A 149 1.63 8.51 -3.30
C GLY A 149 2.22 7.59 -4.37
N ALA A 150 1.40 6.74 -4.97
CA ALA A 150 1.82 5.83 -6.03
C ALA A 150 2.31 6.56 -7.29
N MET A 151 1.62 7.64 -7.70
CA MET A 151 1.99 8.44 -8.88
C MET A 151 3.33 9.17 -8.72
N ILE A 152 3.64 9.68 -7.52
CA ILE A 152 4.94 10.32 -7.24
C ILE A 152 6.06 9.33 -7.53
N VAL A 153 5.95 8.12 -7.00
CA VAL A 153 7.00 7.10 -7.19
C VAL A 153 7.03 6.57 -8.62
N TRP A 154 5.86 6.33 -9.24
CA TRP A 154 5.78 5.97 -10.65
C TRP A 154 6.52 6.98 -11.54
N TRP A 155 6.30 8.28 -11.33
CA TRP A 155 6.95 9.34 -12.08
C TRP A 155 8.49 9.34 -11.90
N MET A 156 8.94 9.11 -10.64
CA MET A 156 10.37 9.00 -10.34
C MET A 156 11.02 7.80 -11.05
N ILE A 157 10.35 6.65 -11.09
CA ILE A 157 10.84 5.44 -11.75
C ILE A 157 10.86 5.63 -13.27
N ARG A 158 9.76 6.13 -13.82
CA ARG A 158 9.65 6.36 -15.27
C ARG A 158 10.74 7.30 -15.80
N ARG A 159 11.06 8.35 -15.06
CA ARG A 159 12.18 9.24 -15.41
C ARG A 159 13.52 8.51 -15.48
N ARG A 160 13.76 7.56 -14.57
CA ARG A 160 14.98 6.75 -14.55
C ARG A 160 15.03 5.77 -15.71
N GLU A 161 13.91 5.12 -16.02
CA GLU A 161 13.81 4.20 -17.16
C GLU A 161 14.06 4.93 -18.49
N THR A 162 13.54 6.14 -18.65
CA THR A 162 13.77 6.96 -19.85
C THR A 162 15.24 7.40 -19.97
N ALA A 163 15.88 7.77 -18.87
CA ALA A 163 17.29 8.18 -18.85
C ALA A 163 18.29 7.02 -19.10
N GLN A 164 17.86 5.76 -18.91
CA GLN A 164 18.70 4.59 -19.20
C GLN A 164 18.56 4.07 -20.64
N ASN A 165 17.48 4.47 -21.32
CA ASN A 165 17.16 4.01 -22.69
C ASN A 165 17.44 5.11 -23.77
N GLY A 166 17.90 6.28 -23.39
CA GLY A 166 18.34 7.36 -24.27
C GLY A 166 19.82 7.61 -24.14
#